data_7c93fbe921a166ab6a9a3759d13f08bf
#
_entry.id   7c93fbe921a166ab6a9a3759d13f08bf
#
_cell.length_a   1.000
_cell.length_b   1.000
_cell.length_c   1.000
_cell.angle_alpha   90.00
_cell.angle_beta   90.00
_cell.angle_gamma   90.00
#
_symmetry.space_group_name_H-M   'P 1'
#
loop_
_entity.id
_entity.type
_entity.pdbx_description
1 polymer ?
#
loop_
_entity_poly.entity_id
_entity_poly.type
_entity_poly.pdbx_seq_one_letter_code
_entity_poly.pdbx_strand_id
1 'polypeptide(L)'
;MKTPILLHIPHSSLSIPKTVRDKLCISEAELERELLRMTDRYTDILFDLPTITNHSIIYPVSRLVVDPERFEDDEKEPMAAVGMGVIYTATSQKTLLRTQPDVCERTELLDAYYHPHHRRFTEAVAELLNDAGQALIIDCHCFASRPLPYELNQGMDRPDICLGTDAFHTPKWLLDSVREAFLKLGYSVAINHPFAGTIVPMAYYQQEPRVRSIMIEINRKLYMHEDTGEKGPLFARVKDDIATVASQIVQT
;
A
#
# COMPACT_ATOMS: atom_id res chain seq x y z
N MET A 1 5.36 18.76 -20.56
CA MET A 1 6.35 18.15 -19.64
C MET A 1 5.71 16.87 -19.12
N LYS A 2 6.47 15.78 -18.93
CA LYS A 2 5.92 14.53 -18.37
C LYS A 2 5.50 14.75 -16.92
N THR A 3 4.36 14.20 -16.51
CA THR A 3 3.93 14.24 -15.11
C THR A 3 4.89 13.40 -14.26
N PRO A 4 5.56 13.99 -13.25
CA PRO A 4 6.47 13.23 -12.39
C PRO A 4 5.67 12.29 -11.49
N ILE A 5 6.09 11.02 -11.46
CA ILE A 5 5.45 9.96 -10.68
C ILE A 5 6.32 9.63 -9.46
N LEU A 6 5.70 9.54 -8.31
CA LEU A 6 6.24 8.97 -7.08
C LEU A 6 5.52 7.65 -6.77
N LEU A 7 6.28 6.56 -6.68
CA LEU A 7 5.76 5.26 -6.26
C LEU A 7 5.85 5.16 -4.75
N HIS A 8 4.73 4.96 -4.08
CA HIS A 8 4.65 4.67 -2.65
C HIS A 8 4.39 3.19 -2.46
N ILE A 9 5.29 2.49 -1.77
CA ILE A 9 5.25 1.02 -1.59
C ILE A 9 5.35 0.72 -0.09
N PRO A 10 4.22 0.74 0.62
CA PRO A 10 4.24 0.72 2.09
C PRO A 10 4.32 -0.67 2.71
N HIS A 11 3.95 -1.73 2.00
CA HIS A 11 3.70 -3.02 2.64
C HIS A 11 4.48 -4.21 2.04
N SER A 12 5.51 -3.97 1.22
CA SER A 12 6.28 -5.06 0.58
C SER A 12 7.28 -5.76 1.50
N SER A 13 7.69 -5.11 2.60
CA SER A 13 8.74 -5.60 3.48
C SER A 13 8.29 -6.73 4.41
N LEU A 14 9.13 -7.77 4.52
CA LEU A 14 9.00 -8.86 5.49
C LEU A 14 9.82 -8.62 6.76
N SER A 15 10.61 -7.55 6.82
CA SER A 15 11.58 -7.30 7.88
C SER A 15 10.89 -6.97 9.20
N ILE A 16 11.20 -7.71 10.24
CA ILE A 16 10.77 -7.43 11.62
C ILE A 16 12.03 -7.38 12.49
N PRO A 17 12.36 -6.23 13.07
CA PRO A 17 13.48 -6.10 14.01
C PRO A 17 13.34 -7.04 15.20
N LYS A 18 14.47 -7.59 15.67
CA LYS A 18 14.46 -8.57 16.76
C LYS A 18 13.75 -8.04 18.02
N THR A 19 13.95 -6.77 18.35
CA THR A 19 13.32 -6.11 19.52
C THR A 19 11.78 -6.09 19.44
N VAL A 20 11.23 -6.00 18.23
CA VAL A 20 9.77 -6.09 17.99
C VAL A 20 9.32 -7.55 18.00
N ARG A 21 10.11 -8.43 17.33
CA ARG A 21 9.79 -9.84 17.21
C ARG A 21 9.67 -10.52 18.58
N ASP A 22 10.59 -10.22 19.51
CA ASP A 22 10.60 -10.78 20.85
C ASP A 22 9.35 -10.39 21.69
N LYS A 23 8.56 -9.41 21.24
CA LYS A 23 7.31 -8.96 21.85
C LYS A 23 6.04 -9.53 21.18
N LEU A 24 6.18 -10.29 20.09
CA LEU A 24 5.05 -10.95 19.46
C LEU A 24 4.61 -12.17 20.27
N CYS A 25 3.30 -12.34 20.44
CA CYS A 25 2.67 -13.42 21.19
C CYS A 25 2.36 -14.65 20.34
N ILE A 26 2.95 -14.77 19.18
CA ILE A 26 2.73 -15.84 18.22
C ILE A 26 4.03 -16.62 17.97
N SER A 27 3.93 -17.90 17.62
CA SER A 27 5.06 -18.74 17.26
C SER A 27 5.67 -18.33 15.91
N GLU A 28 6.90 -18.80 15.63
CA GLU A 28 7.57 -18.60 14.34
C GLU A 28 6.70 -19.03 13.15
N ALA A 29 6.11 -20.22 13.24
CA ALA A 29 5.28 -20.75 12.16
C ALA A 29 3.98 -19.95 11.95
N GLU A 30 3.44 -19.35 13.01
CA GLU A 30 2.31 -18.43 12.91
C GLU A 30 2.72 -17.10 12.31
N LEU A 31 3.90 -16.59 12.68
CA LEU A 31 4.45 -15.36 12.12
C LEU A 31 4.72 -15.50 10.63
N GLU A 32 5.31 -16.61 10.18
CA GLU A 32 5.52 -16.87 8.75
C GLU A 32 4.20 -16.85 7.96
N ARG A 33 3.15 -17.49 8.51
CA ARG A 33 1.81 -17.47 7.91
C ARG A 33 1.19 -16.08 7.92
N GLU A 34 1.39 -15.32 8.99
CA GLU A 34 0.86 -13.96 9.09
C GLU A 34 1.57 -13.01 8.13
N LEU A 35 2.90 -13.10 8.01
CA LEU A 35 3.67 -12.38 7.01
C LEU A 35 3.22 -12.73 5.58
N LEU A 36 2.93 -14.00 5.30
CA LEU A 36 2.43 -14.41 3.98
C LEU A 36 1.07 -13.76 3.66
N ARG A 37 0.19 -13.62 4.65
CA ARG A 37 -1.14 -13.03 4.49
C ARG A 37 -1.11 -11.51 4.38
N MET A 38 -0.30 -10.87 5.24
CA MET A 38 -0.36 -9.42 5.45
C MET A 38 0.62 -8.61 4.62
N THR A 39 1.68 -9.23 4.09
CA THR A 39 2.65 -8.52 3.24
C THR A 39 2.12 -8.42 1.81
N ASP A 40 2.23 -7.24 1.23
CA ASP A 40 2.00 -7.02 -0.20
C ASP A 40 3.21 -7.49 -1.00
N ARG A 41 3.37 -8.84 -1.04
CA ARG A 41 4.56 -9.47 -1.60
C ARG A 41 4.77 -9.06 -3.05
N TYR A 42 6.02 -8.71 -3.34
CA TYR A 42 6.50 -8.35 -4.67
C TYR A 42 5.98 -7.01 -5.23
N THR A 43 5.24 -6.20 -4.48
CA THR A 43 4.85 -4.87 -4.98
C THR A 43 6.07 -4.00 -5.28
N ASP A 44 7.16 -4.14 -4.53
CA ASP A 44 8.45 -3.52 -4.81
C ASP A 44 9.07 -3.94 -6.15
N ILE A 45 8.79 -5.18 -6.61
CA ILE A 45 9.27 -5.70 -7.90
C ILE A 45 8.28 -5.40 -9.03
N LEU A 46 6.97 -5.53 -8.77
CA LEU A 46 5.93 -5.28 -9.76
C LEU A 46 5.90 -3.80 -10.17
N PHE A 47 6.10 -2.90 -9.21
CA PHE A 47 6.15 -1.45 -9.44
C PHE A 47 7.58 -0.91 -9.56
N ASP A 48 8.59 -1.76 -9.81
CA ASP A 48 9.92 -1.32 -10.19
C ASP A 48 9.90 -0.84 -11.66
N LEU A 49 9.75 0.49 -11.85
CA LEU A 49 9.47 1.15 -13.14
C LEU A 49 10.57 2.16 -13.52
N PRO A 50 11.84 1.76 -13.66
CA PRO A 50 12.98 2.69 -13.82
C PRO A 50 12.93 3.49 -15.13
N THR A 51 12.20 3.02 -16.15
CA THR A 51 12.00 3.73 -17.40
C THR A 51 10.96 4.86 -17.32
N ILE A 52 10.19 4.89 -16.24
CA ILE A 52 9.07 5.81 -16.01
C ILE A 52 9.42 6.82 -14.93
N THR A 53 9.92 6.35 -13.79
CA THR A 53 10.32 7.17 -12.66
C THR A 53 11.47 6.55 -11.89
N ASN A 54 12.32 7.39 -11.31
CA ASN A 54 13.34 6.99 -10.32
C ASN A 54 12.91 7.32 -8.88
N HIS A 55 11.71 7.90 -8.71
CA HIS A 55 11.20 8.29 -7.40
C HIS A 55 10.34 7.16 -6.83
N SER A 56 10.87 6.47 -5.83
CA SER A 56 10.12 5.45 -5.09
C SER A 56 10.40 5.54 -3.60
N ILE A 57 9.36 5.33 -2.81
CA ILE A 57 9.46 5.23 -1.36
C ILE A 57 8.96 3.86 -0.95
N ILE A 58 9.92 3.02 -0.55
CA ILE A 58 9.64 1.67 -0.05
C ILE A 58 9.77 1.72 1.48
N TYR A 59 8.74 1.25 2.18
CA TYR A 59 8.78 1.14 3.63
C TYR A 59 9.71 0.01 4.06
N PRO A 60 10.64 0.25 5.00
CA PRO A 60 11.74 -0.68 5.24
C PRO A 60 11.39 -1.89 6.10
N VAL A 61 10.28 -1.84 6.85
CA VAL A 61 9.87 -2.92 7.77
C VAL A 61 8.46 -3.42 7.42
N SER A 62 8.12 -4.59 7.95
CA SER A 62 6.77 -5.14 7.81
C SER A 62 5.72 -4.23 8.46
N ARG A 63 4.53 -4.13 7.87
CA ARG A 63 3.37 -3.49 8.49
C ARG A 63 3.00 -4.10 9.86
N LEU A 64 3.46 -5.32 10.14
CA LEU A 64 3.32 -5.93 11.47
C LEU A 64 4.18 -5.25 12.55
N VAL A 65 5.14 -4.40 12.18
CA VAL A 65 5.91 -3.56 13.10
C VAL A 65 5.13 -2.29 13.41
N VAL A 66 4.91 -1.49 12.39
CA VAL A 66 4.09 -0.27 12.35
C VAL A 66 3.50 -0.19 10.96
N ASP A 67 2.23 0.13 10.82
CA ASP A 67 1.59 0.33 9.52
C ASP A 67 1.64 1.82 9.14
N PRO A 68 2.41 2.21 8.10
CA PRO A 68 2.57 3.61 7.72
C PRO A 68 1.31 4.21 7.10
N GLU A 69 0.29 3.41 6.77
CA GLU A 69 -0.95 3.88 6.16
C GLU A 69 -2.13 3.93 7.12
N ARG A 70 -1.87 3.78 8.40
CA ARG A 70 -2.86 4.01 9.45
C ARG A 70 -2.68 5.39 10.06
N PHE A 71 -3.78 5.99 10.49
CA PHE A 71 -3.69 7.20 11.30
C PHE A 71 -2.93 6.90 12.60
N GLU A 72 -2.01 7.80 12.97
CA GLU A 72 -1.28 7.69 14.23
C GLU A 72 -2.22 7.68 15.44
N ASP A 73 -3.29 8.45 15.37
CA ASP A 73 -4.33 8.55 16.38
C ASP A 73 -5.35 7.42 16.19
N ASP A 74 -5.35 6.44 17.09
CA ASP A 74 -6.25 5.29 17.05
C ASP A 74 -7.74 5.69 17.15
N GLU A 75 -8.07 6.89 17.67
CA GLU A 75 -9.45 7.39 17.70
C GLU A 75 -9.93 7.80 16.30
N LYS A 76 -9.00 8.12 15.40
CA LYS A 76 -9.27 8.47 14.01
C LYS A 76 -9.11 7.28 13.06
N GLU A 77 -8.53 6.18 13.54
CA GLU A 77 -8.26 4.99 12.75
C GLU A 77 -9.37 3.93 12.91
N PRO A 78 -10.27 3.75 11.93
CA PRO A 78 -11.37 2.79 12.05
C PRO A 78 -10.89 1.35 12.29
N MET A 79 -9.71 0.99 11.77
CA MET A 79 -9.15 -0.36 11.90
C MET A 79 -8.59 -0.63 13.31
N ALA A 80 -8.37 0.39 14.12
CA ALA A 80 -7.94 0.25 15.51
C ALA A 80 -8.97 -0.58 16.33
N ALA A 81 -10.26 -0.43 16.02
CA ALA A 81 -11.35 -1.16 16.68
C ALA A 81 -11.26 -2.70 16.53
N VAL A 82 -10.55 -3.18 15.49
CA VAL A 82 -10.31 -4.61 15.25
C VAL A 82 -8.87 -5.02 15.54
N GLY A 83 -8.09 -4.17 16.23
CA GLY A 83 -6.70 -4.41 16.58
C GLY A 83 -5.71 -4.21 15.43
N MET A 84 -6.11 -3.48 14.38
CA MET A 84 -5.32 -3.17 13.17
C MET A 84 -5.09 -1.66 13.03
N GLY A 85 -4.85 -0.96 14.15
CA GLY A 85 -4.41 0.45 14.16
C GLY A 85 -2.98 0.61 13.64
N VAL A 86 -2.34 1.75 13.91
CA VAL A 86 -0.96 2.00 13.45
C VAL A 86 0.04 0.98 13.99
N ILE A 87 -0.20 0.42 15.18
CA ILE A 87 0.53 -0.73 15.74
C ILE A 87 -0.47 -1.86 15.95
N TYR A 88 -0.34 -2.93 15.15
CA TYR A 88 -1.26 -4.06 15.22
C TYR A 88 -1.16 -4.81 16.54
N THR A 89 -2.27 -5.05 17.19
CA THR A 89 -2.40 -5.92 18.37
C THR A 89 -3.06 -7.25 18.05
N ALA A 90 -3.73 -7.34 16.90
CA ALA A 90 -4.36 -8.55 16.42
C ALA A 90 -3.72 -9.04 15.11
N THR A 91 -3.80 -10.33 14.83
CA THR A 91 -3.46 -10.96 13.57
C THR A 91 -4.59 -10.79 12.54
N SER A 92 -4.33 -11.13 11.28
CA SER A 92 -5.36 -11.20 10.23
C SER A 92 -6.51 -12.16 10.58
N GLN A 93 -6.29 -13.09 11.49
CA GLN A 93 -7.29 -14.04 11.99
C GLN A 93 -8.00 -13.56 13.26
N LYS A 94 -7.79 -12.29 13.67
CA LYS A 94 -8.35 -11.68 14.89
C LYS A 94 -7.89 -12.38 16.19
N THR A 95 -6.74 -13.02 16.17
CA THR A 95 -6.09 -13.56 17.38
C THR A 95 -5.03 -12.57 17.88
N LEU A 96 -4.57 -12.74 19.12
CA LEU A 96 -3.58 -11.85 19.70
C LEU A 96 -2.25 -11.92 18.92
N LEU A 97 -1.80 -10.78 18.39
CA LEU A 97 -0.47 -10.64 17.80
C LEU A 97 0.57 -10.18 18.83
N ARG A 98 0.22 -9.16 19.61
CA ARG A 98 0.99 -8.63 20.75
C ARG A 98 0.06 -7.95 21.75
N THR A 99 0.54 -7.76 22.97
CA THR A 99 -0.15 -6.91 23.94
C THR A 99 -0.12 -5.44 23.47
N GLN A 100 -1.11 -4.67 23.92
CA GLN A 100 -1.13 -3.24 23.66
C GLN A 100 0.17 -2.62 24.18
N PRO A 101 0.96 -1.92 23.32
CA PRO A 101 2.15 -1.24 23.75
C PRO A 101 1.81 -0.11 24.74
N ASP A 102 2.64 0.11 25.73
CA ASP A 102 2.53 1.28 26.58
C ASP A 102 2.92 2.55 25.81
N VAL A 103 2.74 3.73 26.44
CA VAL A 103 2.99 5.03 25.80
C VAL A 103 4.45 5.16 25.37
N CYS A 104 5.41 4.68 26.16
CA CYS A 104 6.83 4.75 25.84
C CYS A 104 7.17 3.90 24.63
N GLU A 105 6.76 2.64 24.64
CA GLU A 105 6.96 1.70 23.54
C GLU A 105 6.30 2.18 22.25
N ARG A 106 5.07 2.70 22.34
CA ARG A 106 4.36 3.28 21.19
C ARG A 106 5.15 4.43 20.59
N THR A 107 5.62 5.36 21.41
CA THR A 107 6.42 6.52 20.96
C THR A 107 7.71 6.05 20.29
N GLU A 108 8.45 5.12 20.90
CA GLU A 108 9.67 4.56 20.32
C GLU A 108 9.44 3.94 18.92
N LEU A 109 8.35 3.19 18.74
CA LEU A 109 8.02 2.57 17.46
C LEU A 109 7.64 3.61 16.41
N LEU A 110 6.84 4.62 16.76
CA LEU A 110 6.44 5.68 15.84
C LEU A 110 7.64 6.54 15.44
N ASP A 111 8.51 6.91 16.37
CA ASP A 111 9.72 7.69 16.11
C ASP A 111 10.74 6.92 15.27
N ALA A 112 10.83 5.61 15.43
CA ALA A 112 11.77 4.80 14.68
C ALA A 112 11.30 4.50 13.24
N TYR A 113 10.00 4.36 13.00
CA TYR A 113 9.49 3.84 11.73
C TYR A 113 8.46 4.74 11.05
N TYR A 114 7.46 5.25 11.78
CA TYR A 114 6.34 6.00 11.21
C TYR A 114 6.76 7.42 10.80
N HIS A 115 7.26 8.21 11.73
CA HIS A 115 7.61 9.61 11.49
C HIS A 115 8.72 9.79 10.44
N PRO A 116 9.81 8.99 10.42
CA PRO A 116 10.82 9.08 9.37
C PRO A 116 10.26 8.76 7.96
N HIS A 117 9.35 7.79 7.85
CA HIS A 117 8.70 7.46 6.59
C HIS A 117 7.85 8.62 6.08
N HIS A 118 6.95 9.16 6.90
CA HIS A 118 6.08 10.28 6.52
C HIS A 118 6.85 11.56 6.21
N ARG A 119 7.93 11.84 6.92
CA ARG A 119 8.83 12.95 6.61
C ARG A 119 9.44 12.78 5.23
N ARG A 120 10.07 11.63 4.95
CA ARG A 120 10.65 11.32 3.65
C ARG A 120 9.62 11.38 2.52
N PHE A 121 8.40 10.91 2.78
CA PHE A 121 7.30 10.97 1.82
C PHE A 121 6.90 12.41 1.51
N THR A 122 6.78 13.25 2.53
CA THR A 122 6.47 14.69 2.39
C THR A 122 7.59 15.43 1.63
N GLU A 123 8.85 15.16 1.94
CA GLU A 123 10.02 15.74 1.27
C GLU A 123 10.04 15.37 -0.22
N ALA A 124 9.83 14.10 -0.56
CA ALA A 124 9.79 13.66 -1.97
C ALA A 124 8.67 14.33 -2.77
N VAL A 125 7.50 14.52 -2.18
CA VAL A 125 6.41 15.27 -2.84
C VAL A 125 6.79 16.75 -3.00
N ALA A 126 7.46 17.37 -2.00
CA ALA A 126 7.94 18.75 -2.09
C ALA A 126 8.95 18.92 -3.23
N GLU A 127 9.88 17.99 -3.39
CA GLU A 127 10.86 17.99 -4.49
C GLU A 127 10.17 17.97 -5.85
N LEU A 128 9.20 17.08 -6.06
CA LEU A 128 8.45 17.01 -7.32
C LEU A 128 7.64 18.27 -7.61
N LEU A 129 7.02 18.87 -6.58
CA LEU A 129 6.31 20.14 -6.72
C LEU A 129 7.26 21.28 -7.10
N ASN A 130 8.47 21.34 -6.53
CA ASN A 130 9.47 22.35 -6.85
C ASN A 130 10.03 22.17 -8.26
N ASP A 131 10.33 20.94 -8.67
CA ASP A 131 11.02 20.65 -9.93
C ASP A 131 10.07 20.69 -11.14
N ALA A 132 8.82 20.22 -10.97
CA ALA A 132 7.88 20.06 -12.06
C ALA A 132 6.53 20.77 -11.85
N GLY A 133 6.32 21.43 -10.72
CA GLY A 133 5.09 22.15 -10.40
C GLY A 133 3.89 21.26 -10.09
N GLN A 134 4.07 19.95 -10.07
CA GLN A 134 3.04 18.95 -9.75
C GLN A 134 3.67 17.64 -9.29
N ALA A 135 2.90 16.81 -8.60
CA ALA A 135 3.30 15.46 -8.19
C ALA A 135 2.14 14.48 -8.41
N LEU A 136 2.45 13.29 -8.91
CA LEU A 136 1.51 12.18 -9.00
C LEU A 136 2.02 11.01 -8.16
N ILE A 137 1.27 10.65 -7.14
CA ILE A 137 1.52 9.49 -6.29
C ILE A 137 0.78 8.29 -6.88
N ILE A 138 1.48 7.19 -7.10
CA ILE A 138 0.88 5.88 -7.28
C ILE A 138 1.11 5.11 -6.00
N ASP A 139 0.03 4.81 -5.31
CA ASP A 139 0.01 4.06 -4.08
C ASP A 139 -0.11 2.57 -4.43
N CYS A 140 0.95 1.81 -4.15
CA CYS A 140 1.22 0.52 -4.77
C CYS A 140 0.92 -0.63 -3.81
N HIS A 141 -0.15 -1.37 -4.06
CA HIS A 141 -0.64 -2.42 -3.19
C HIS A 141 -0.97 -3.73 -3.91
N CYS A 142 -1.24 -4.75 -3.11
CA CYS A 142 -1.89 -5.96 -3.55
C CYS A 142 -2.82 -6.52 -2.47
N PHE A 143 -3.80 -7.28 -2.87
CA PHE A 143 -4.78 -7.86 -1.95
C PHE A 143 -5.02 -9.35 -2.22
N ALA A 144 -5.43 -10.07 -1.17
CA ALA A 144 -5.74 -11.48 -1.25
C ALA A 144 -6.99 -11.73 -2.12
N SER A 145 -7.00 -12.82 -2.88
CA SER A 145 -8.16 -13.20 -3.73
C SER A 145 -9.41 -13.53 -2.91
N ARG A 146 -9.24 -13.85 -1.63
CA ARG A 146 -10.32 -14.07 -0.66
C ARG A 146 -10.17 -13.12 0.51
N PRO A 147 -11.28 -12.58 1.06
CA PRO A 147 -11.22 -11.68 2.20
C PRO A 147 -10.59 -12.35 3.42
N LEU A 148 -9.72 -11.63 4.09
CA LEU A 148 -9.20 -12.05 5.38
C LEU A 148 -10.21 -11.70 6.50
N PRO A 149 -10.27 -12.44 7.60
CA PRO A 149 -11.27 -12.25 8.65
C PRO A 149 -11.34 -10.84 9.25
N TYR A 150 -10.25 -10.08 9.23
CA TYR A 150 -10.21 -8.72 9.75
C TYR A 150 -10.81 -7.68 8.78
N GLU A 151 -10.89 -7.98 7.49
CA GLU A 151 -11.37 -7.02 6.50
C GLU A 151 -12.85 -6.69 6.73
N LEU A 152 -13.21 -5.43 6.56
CA LEU A 152 -14.59 -4.97 6.71
C LEU A 152 -15.47 -5.47 5.54
N ASN A 153 -14.88 -5.60 4.36
CA ASN A 153 -15.56 -6.11 3.18
C ASN A 153 -15.31 -7.62 3.03
N GLN A 154 -16.32 -8.42 3.29
CA GLN A 154 -16.29 -9.89 3.19
C GLN A 154 -16.84 -10.42 1.86
N GLY A 155 -17.01 -9.56 0.85
CA GLY A 155 -17.47 -9.94 -0.48
C GLY A 155 -16.46 -10.87 -1.17
N MET A 156 -16.96 -11.98 -1.72
CA MET A 156 -16.15 -13.00 -2.40
C MET A 156 -15.89 -12.67 -3.87
N ASP A 157 -16.67 -11.77 -4.46
CA ASP A 157 -16.47 -11.30 -5.83
C ASP A 157 -15.43 -10.16 -5.83
N ARG A 158 -14.17 -10.55 -6.03
CA ARG A 158 -13.03 -9.62 -6.00
C ARG A 158 -12.48 -9.40 -7.41
N PRO A 159 -12.31 -8.14 -7.83
CA PRO A 159 -11.77 -7.80 -9.14
C PRO A 159 -10.30 -8.26 -9.27
N ASP A 160 -9.78 -8.18 -10.48
CA ASP A 160 -8.34 -8.34 -10.73
C ASP A 160 -7.58 -7.11 -10.25
N ILE A 161 -8.14 -5.92 -10.47
CA ILE A 161 -7.58 -4.63 -10.07
C ILE A 161 -8.62 -3.86 -9.27
N CYS A 162 -8.22 -3.32 -8.12
CA CYS A 162 -9.01 -2.34 -7.40
C CYS A 162 -8.31 -0.98 -7.47
N LEU A 163 -9.02 0.07 -7.87
CA LEU A 163 -8.52 1.44 -7.89
C LEU A 163 -9.11 2.21 -6.72
N GLY A 164 -8.25 2.63 -5.80
CA GLY A 164 -8.64 3.49 -4.69
C GLY A 164 -8.49 4.97 -5.07
N THR A 165 -9.46 5.79 -4.65
CA THR A 165 -9.53 7.20 -5.03
C THR A 165 -9.86 8.10 -3.85
N ASP A 166 -9.36 9.33 -3.92
CA ASP A 166 -9.75 10.44 -3.06
C ASP A 166 -10.45 11.51 -3.88
N ALA A 167 -11.54 12.09 -3.36
CA ALA A 167 -12.37 13.05 -4.11
C ALA A 167 -11.62 14.33 -4.51
N PHE A 168 -10.60 14.75 -3.74
CA PHE A 168 -9.79 15.92 -4.00
C PHE A 168 -8.55 15.63 -4.83
N HIS A 169 -7.87 14.49 -4.55
CA HIS A 169 -6.57 14.16 -5.10
C HIS A 169 -6.61 13.24 -6.31
N THR A 170 -7.76 12.58 -6.61
CA THR A 170 -7.88 11.72 -7.79
C THR A 170 -8.80 12.36 -8.83
N PRO A 171 -8.27 13.19 -9.75
CA PRO A 171 -9.10 13.79 -10.78
C PRO A 171 -9.65 12.72 -11.74
N LYS A 172 -10.84 12.98 -12.29
CA LYS A 172 -11.56 12.03 -13.14
C LYS A 172 -10.73 11.52 -14.32
N TRP A 173 -9.95 12.37 -14.96
CA TRP A 173 -9.11 11.96 -16.09
C TRP A 173 -8.06 10.92 -15.70
N LEU A 174 -7.48 11.02 -14.48
CA LEU A 174 -6.50 10.05 -13.97
C LEU A 174 -7.16 8.70 -13.74
N LEU A 175 -8.30 8.70 -13.03
CA LEU A 175 -9.07 7.47 -12.78
C LEU A 175 -9.49 6.80 -14.10
N ASP A 176 -10.06 7.57 -15.04
CA ASP A 176 -10.51 7.03 -16.32
C ASP A 176 -9.33 6.45 -17.12
N SER A 177 -8.20 7.15 -17.20
CA SER A 177 -7.01 6.70 -17.90
C SER A 177 -6.48 5.38 -17.36
N VAL A 178 -6.30 5.27 -16.04
CA VAL A 178 -5.81 4.04 -15.39
C VAL A 178 -6.80 2.89 -15.56
N ARG A 179 -8.09 3.16 -15.33
CA ARG A 179 -9.16 2.16 -15.48
C ARG A 179 -9.23 1.61 -16.91
N GLU A 180 -9.25 2.49 -17.90
CA GLU A 180 -9.34 2.08 -19.31
C GLU A 180 -8.10 1.29 -19.75
N ALA A 181 -6.91 1.67 -19.26
CA ALA A 181 -5.69 0.96 -19.56
C ALA A 181 -5.74 -0.50 -19.07
N PHE A 182 -6.15 -0.75 -17.83
CA PHE A 182 -6.31 -2.10 -17.31
C PHE A 182 -7.43 -2.88 -18.02
N LEU A 183 -8.57 -2.25 -18.31
CA LEU A 183 -9.66 -2.88 -19.08
C LEU A 183 -9.22 -3.32 -20.48
N LYS A 184 -8.41 -2.50 -21.18
CA LYS A 184 -7.84 -2.84 -22.50
C LYS A 184 -6.89 -4.04 -22.45
N LEU A 185 -6.21 -4.24 -21.34
CA LEU A 185 -5.35 -5.41 -21.09
C LEU A 185 -6.14 -6.67 -20.67
N GLY A 186 -7.46 -6.54 -20.49
CA GLY A 186 -8.37 -7.65 -20.18
C GLY A 186 -8.62 -7.90 -18.70
N TYR A 187 -8.16 -7.00 -17.80
CA TYR A 187 -8.41 -7.11 -16.38
C TYR A 187 -9.81 -6.64 -16.00
N SER A 188 -10.44 -7.29 -15.03
CA SER A 188 -11.60 -6.74 -14.34
C SER A 188 -11.16 -5.64 -13.36
N VAL A 189 -11.87 -4.50 -13.37
CA VAL A 189 -11.51 -3.33 -12.55
C VAL A 189 -12.71 -2.87 -11.73
N ALA A 190 -12.52 -2.71 -10.42
CA ALA A 190 -13.47 -2.04 -9.54
C ALA A 190 -12.86 -0.76 -8.95
N ILE A 191 -13.72 0.19 -8.57
CA ILE A 191 -13.32 1.45 -7.96
C ILE A 191 -13.77 1.44 -6.51
N ASN A 192 -12.85 1.70 -5.58
CA ASN A 192 -13.10 1.74 -4.14
C ASN A 192 -13.78 0.45 -3.60
N HIS A 193 -13.51 -0.68 -4.25
CA HIS A 193 -14.03 -1.98 -3.83
C HIS A 193 -13.05 -3.10 -4.20
N PRO A 194 -12.55 -3.89 -3.24
CA PRO A 194 -12.90 -3.94 -1.81
C PRO A 194 -12.25 -2.85 -0.95
N PHE A 195 -11.24 -2.15 -1.46
CA PHE A 195 -10.49 -1.12 -0.74
C PHE A 195 -10.73 0.26 -1.36
N ALA A 196 -10.74 1.29 -0.51
CA ALA A 196 -11.03 2.67 -0.93
C ALA A 196 -9.98 3.63 -0.38
N GLY A 197 -9.86 4.79 -1.02
CA GLY A 197 -8.90 5.81 -0.63
C GLY A 197 -7.58 5.68 -1.38
N THR A 198 -6.68 6.60 -1.10
CA THR A 198 -5.29 6.63 -1.55
C THR A 198 -4.52 7.57 -0.64
N ILE A 199 -3.23 7.32 -0.45
CA ILE A 199 -2.43 8.13 0.48
C ILE A 199 -1.94 9.44 -0.16
N VAL A 200 -1.94 10.50 0.66
CA VAL A 200 -1.29 11.78 0.39
C VAL A 200 -0.66 12.27 1.69
N PRO A 201 0.57 12.82 1.67
CA PRO A 201 1.16 13.39 2.89
C PRO A 201 0.24 14.43 3.51
N MET A 202 0.06 14.39 4.84
CA MET A 202 -0.87 15.27 5.57
C MET A 202 -0.63 16.76 5.35
N ALA A 203 0.62 17.16 5.03
CA ALA A 203 0.97 18.54 4.69
C ALA A 203 0.27 19.04 3.41
N TYR A 204 -0.19 18.15 2.54
CA TYR A 204 -0.82 18.46 1.26
C TYR A 204 -2.28 17.95 1.17
N TYR A 205 -2.68 17.08 2.09
CA TYR A 205 -3.98 16.42 2.05
C TYR A 205 -5.13 17.45 2.10
N GLN A 206 -6.01 17.41 1.09
CA GLN A 206 -7.13 18.33 0.87
C GLN A 206 -6.76 19.83 0.82
N GLN A 207 -5.47 20.15 0.53
CA GLN A 207 -4.98 21.54 0.50
C GLN A 207 -4.27 21.85 -0.83
N GLU A 208 -3.55 20.89 -1.42
CA GLU A 208 -2.71 21.13 -2.60
C GLU A 208 -3.22 20.32 -3.82
N PRO A 209 -3.97 20.94 -4.74
CA PRO A 209 -4.56 20.23 -5.89
C PRO A 209 -3.53 19.78 -6.94
N ARG A 210 -2.29 20.26 -6.87
CA ARG A 210 -1.19 19.82 -7.73
C ARG A 210 -0.57 18.50 -7.28
N VAL A 211 -0.88 18.04 -6.05
CA VAL A 211 -0.57 16.70 -5.58
C VAL A 211 -1.75 15.79 -5.90
N ARG A 212 -1.53 14.88 -6.83
CA ARG A 212 -2.52 13.89 -7.27
C ARG A 212 -2.15 12.52 -6.76
N SER A 213 -3.13 11.69 -6.49
CA SER A 213 -2.89 10.34 -6.00
C SER A 213 -3.93 9.36 -6.52
N ILE A 214 -3.52 8.12 -6.75
CA ILE A 214 -4.38 6.98 -7.04
C ILE A 214 -3.77 5.73 -6.44
N MET A 215 -4.56 4.91 -5.74
CA MET A 215 -4.14 3.60 -5.25
C MET A 215 -4.40 2.55 -6.33
N ILE A 216 -3.41 1.70 -6.57
CA ILE A 216 -3.52 0.55 -7.46
C ILE A 216 -3.29 -0.71 -6.63
N GLU A 217 -4.35 -1.47 -6.45
CA GLU A 217 -4.38 -2.74 -5.74
C GLU A 217 -4.46 -3.90 -6.74
N ILE A 218 -3.45 -4.76 -6.74
CA ILE A 218 -3.35 -5.93 -7.63
C ILE A 218 -3.81 -7.20 -6.89
N ASN A 219 -4.77 -7.93 -7.44
CA ASN A 219 -5.17 -9.21 -6.87
C ASN A 219 -4.03 -10.22 -6.95
N ARG A 220 -3.64 -10.79 -5.81
CA ARG A 220 -2.49 -11.71 -5.68
C ARG A 220 -2.60 -12.95 -6.55
N LYS A 221 -3.83 -13.46 -6.80
CA LYS A 221 -4.08 -14.61 -7.68
C LYS A 221 -3.47 -14.47 -9.09
N LEU A 222 -3.25 -13.22 -9.55
CA LEU A 222 -2.75 -12.92 -10.89
C LEU A 222 -1.27 -13.25 -11.05
N TYR A 223 -0.48 -13.13 -9.97
CA TYR A 223 0.97 -13.15 -10.08
C TYR A 223 1.69 -14.06 -9.08
N MET A 224 0.97 -14.61 -8.07
CA MET A 224 1.58 -15.48 -7.07
C MET A 224 0.64 -16.60 -6.63
N HIS A 225 1.24 -17.64 -6.05
CA HIS A 225 0.54 -18.69 -5.31
C HIS A 225 0.36 -18.21 -3.87
N GLU A 226 -0.89 -17.90 -3.48
CA GLU A 226 -1.18 -17.26 -2.19
C GLU A 226 -0.86 -18.17 -0.98
N ASP A 227 -0.92 -19.49 -1.16
CA ASP A 227 -0.64 -20.47 -0.09
C ASP A 227 0.86 -20.62 0.20
N THR A 228 1.73 -20.42 -0.79
CA THR A 228 3.18 -20.59 -0.67
C THR A 228 3.96 -19.29 -0.73
N GLY A 229 3.36 -18.25 -1.32
CA GLY A 229 4.03 -16.98 -1.60
C GLY A 229 4.99 -17.03 -2.78
N GLU A 230 5.03 -18.12 -3.54
CA GLU A 230 5.87 -18.24 -4.74
C GLU A 230 5.29 -17.45 -5.91
N LYS A 231 6.16 -16.98 -6.80
CA LYS A 231 5.74 -16.30 -8.03
C LYS A 231 4.95 -17.25 -8.93
N GLY A 232 3.80 -16.79 -9.40
CA GLY A 232 3.00 -17.52 -10.37
C GLY A 232 3.50 -17.36 -11.80
N PRO A 233 2.97 -18.14 -12.75
CA PRO A 233 3.43 -18.16 -14.15
C PRO A 233 3.21 -16.84 -14.89
N LEU A 234 2.26 -16.02 -14.43
CA LEU A 234 1.93 -14.74 -15.06
C LEU A 234 2.66 -13.54 -14.42
N PHE A 235 3.58 -13.77 -13.46
CA PHE A 235 4.28 -12.71 -12.74
C PHE A 235 4.94 -11.66 -13.67
N ALA A 236 5.71 -12.13 -14.66
CA ALA A 236 6.39 -11.23 -15.60
C ALA A 236 5.39 -10.42 -16.44
N ARG A 237 4.32 -11.06 -16.91
CA ARG A 237 3.26 -10.40 -17.67
C ARG A 237 2.58 -9.30 -16.84
N VAL A 238 2.20 -9.59 -15.60
CA VAL A 238 1.55 -8.57 -14.74
C VAL A 238 2.48 -7.38 -14.50
N LYS A 239 3.79 -7.61 -14.31
CA LYS A 239 4.79 -6.53 -14.21
C LYS A 239 4.83 -5.67 -15.48
N ASP A 240 4.88 -6.29 -16.65
CA ASP A 240 4.91 -5.58 -17.94
C ASP A 240 3.60 -4.80 -18.20
N ASP A 241 2.48 -5.36 -17.81
CA ASP A 241 1.16 -4.72 -17.91
C ASP A 241 1.08 -3.48 -16.99
N ILE A 242 1.60 -3.55 -15.76
CA ILE A 242 1.71 -2.39 -14.84
C ILE A 242 2.59 -1.30 -15.46
N ALA A 243 3.74 -1.65 -16.04
CA ALA A 243 4.62 -0.70 -16.70
C ALA A 243 3.94 -0.02 -17.88
N THR A 244 3.13 -0.77 -18.65
CA THR A 244 2.33 -0.25 -19.75
C THR A 244 1.30 0.77 -19.26
N VAL A 245 0.56 0.46 -18.19
CA VAL A 245 -0.43 1.37 -17.59
C VAL A 245 0.26 2.63 -17.08
N ALA A 246 1.35 2.51 -16.33
CA ALA A 246 2.10 3.66 -15.82
C ALA A 246 2.64 4.57 -16.95
N SER A 247 3.08 3.98 -18.07
CA SER A 247 3.55 4.73 -19.24
C SER A 247 2.44 5.57 -19.88
N GLN A 248 1.20 5.10 -19.86
CA GLN A 248 0.05 5.86 -20.42
C GLN A 248 -0.30 7.07 -19.53
N ILE A 249 -0.19 6.93 -18.22
CA ILE A 249 -0.45 8.03 -17.26
C ILE A 249 0.52 9.20 -17.49
N VAL A 250 1.79 8.92 -17.79
CA VAL A 250 2.83 9.95 -17.99
C VAL A 250 2.60 10.75 -19.28
N GLN A 251 1.87 10.22 -20.25
CA GLN A 251 1.64 10.83 -21.57
C GLN A 251 0.38 11.72 -21.61
N THR A 252 -0.44 11.63 -20.57
CA THR A 252 -1.66 12.43 -20.42
C THR A 252 -1.41 13.70 -19.63
#